data_dc121ed8e7121f186af08e63a1d711cc
#
_entry.id   dc121ed8e7121f186af08e63a1d711cc
#
_cell.length_a   1.000
_cell.length_b   1.000
_cell.length_c   1.000
_cell.angle_alpha   90.00
_cell.angle_beta   90.00
_cell.angle_gamma   90.00
#
_symmetry.space_group_name_H-M   'P 1'
#
loop_
_entity.id
_entity.type
_entity.pdbx_description
1 polymer ?
#
loop_
_entity_poly.entity_id
_entity_poly.type
_entity_poly.pdbx_seq_one_letter_code
_entity_poly.pdbx_strand_id
1 'polypeptide(L)' 'MSTITLLDGSLKLSIYFEESDREYEDDICLCFEEDCPEEEKLFKADEVSIYLTPEQVALMILELNRSLDAYRRDSRMTNS' A
#
# COMPACT_ATOMS: atom_id res chain seq x y z
N MET A 1 0.64 11.01 8.95
CA MET A 1 1.53 9.89 8.64
C MET A 1 1.00 8.60 9.27
N SER A 2 0.87 7.57 8.47
CA SER A 2 0.35 6.27 8.91
C SER A 2 1.29 5.16 8.44
N THR A 3 1.51 4.19 9.30
CA THR A 3 2.34 3.04 8.96
C THR A 3 1.55 1.76 9.16
N ILE A 4 1.57 0.92 8.14
CA ILE A 4 0.88 -0.38 8.15
C ILE A 4 1.93 -1.47 8.04
N THR A 5 1.83 -2.48 8.90
CA THR A 5 2.73 -3.62 8.87
C THR A 5 2.09 -4.73 8.08
N LEU A 6 2.81 -5.25 7.09
CA LEU A 6 2.35 -6.29 6.19
C LEU A 6 3.29 -7.49 6.24
N LEU A 7 2.84 -8.62 5.69
CA LEU A 7 3.65 -9.83 5.52
C LEU A 7 4.36 -10.25 6.81
N ASP A 8 3.58 -10.36 7.89
CA ASP A 8 4.07 -10.79 9.21
C ASP A 8 5.21 -9.93 9.76
N GLY A 9 5.20 -8.63 9.40
CA GLY A 9 6.17 -7.67 9.88
C GLY A 9 7.39 -7.48 9.00
N SER A 10 7.52 -8.24 7.92
CA SER A 10 8.67 -8.10 7.02
C SER A 10 8.54 -6.91 6.08
N LEU A 11 7.34 -6.38 5.90
CA LEU A 11 7.09 -5.24 5.03
C LEU A 11 6.31 -4.17 5.78
N LYS A 12 6.79 -2.94 5.71
CA LYS A 12 6.12 -1.78 6.29
C LYS A 12 5.73 -0.83 5.19
N LEU A 13 4.48 -0.36 5.22
CA LEU A 13 3.99 0.63 4.29
C LEU A 13 3.67 1.90 5.06
N SER A 14 4.33 2.99 4.69
CA SER A 14 4.06 4.30 5.25
C SER A 14 3.40 5.18 4.20
N ILE A 15 2.40 5.93 4.60
CA ILE A 15 1.63 6.78 3.70
C ILE A 15 1.78 8.22 4.16
N TYR A 16 2.25 9.07 3.24
CA TYR A 16 2.50 10.49 3.51
C TYR A 16 1.71 11.38 2.57
N PHE A 17 1.25 12.49 3.10
CA PHE A 17 0.70 13.56 2.29
C PHE A 17 1.53 14.81 2.55
N GLU A 18 2.15 15.35 1.50
CA GLU A 18 2.99 16.53 1.61
C GLU A 18 2.27 17.75 1.02
N GLU A 19 1.82 18.64 1.89
CA GLU A 19 1.12 19.85 1.48
C GLU A 19 2.04 20.89 0.85
N SER A 20 3.33 20.79 1.10
CA SER A 20 4.30 21.79 0.67
C SER A 20 4.57 21.78 -0.84
N ASP A 21 4.31 20.68 -1.50
CA ASP A 21 4.60 20.50 -2.92
C ASP A 21 3.35 20.56 -3.80
N ARG A 22 2.57 21.62 -3.64
CA ARG A 22 1.32 21.79 -4.41
C ARG A 22 1.55 22.00 -5.89
N GLU A 23 2.80 22.21 -6.31
CA GLU A 23 3.14 22.34 -7.71
C GLU A 23 3.04 21.02 -8.46
N TYR A 24 3.05 19.90 -7.75
CA TYR A 24 2.98 18.58 -8.32
C TYR A 24 1.66 17.92 -7.94
N GLU A 25 1.06 17.23 -8.90
CA GLU A 25 -0.19 16.52 -8.68
C GLU A 25 0.02 15.24 -7.87
N ASP A 26 1.26 14.75 -7.82
CA ASP A 26 1.63 13.52 -7.15
C ASP A 26 2.03 13.79 -5.69
N ASP A 27 1.07 14.20 -4.89
CA ASP A 27 1.33 14.64 -3.52
C ASP A 27 1.28 13.51 -2.48
N ILE A 28 0.77 12.35 -2.87
CA ILE A 28 0.61 11.23 -1.94
C ILE A 28 1.72 10.22 -2.17
N CYS A 29 2.54 10.02 -1.14
CA CYS A 29 3.68 9.11 -1.21
C CYS A 29 3.40 7.82 -0.46
N LEU A 30 3.64 6.70 -1.12
CA LEU A 30 3.65 5.39 -0.48
C LEU A 30 5.09 4.92 -0.38
N CYS A 31 5.55 4.68 0.84
CA CYS A 31 6.90 4.24 1.10
C CYS A 31 6.87 2.81 1.64
N PHE A 32 7.54 1.91 0.93
CA PHE A 32 7.66 0.51 1.32
C PHE A 32 9.05 0.26 1.88
N GLU A 33 9.12 -0.31 3.06
CA GLU A 33 10.37 -0.63 3.72
C GLU A 33 10.34 -2.11 4.10
N GLU A 34 11.36 -2.85 3.66
CA GLU A 34 11.45 -4.28 3.93
C GLU A 34 12.49 -4.56 5.00
N ASP A 35 12.06 -5.26 6.05
CA ASP A 35 12.92 -5.67 7.16
C ASP A 35 13.04 -7.18 7.14
N CYS A 36 13.79 -7.69 6.18
CA CYS A 36 13.98 -9.12 5.99
C CYS A 36 15.33 -9.36 5.31
N PRO A 37 15.83 -10.62 5.30
CA PRO A 37 17.05 -10.95 4.57
C PRO A 37 16.92 -10.60 3.08
N GLU A 38 18.04 -10.21 2.49
CA GLU A 38 18.07 -9.76 1.09
C GLU A 38 17.46 -10.78 0.12
N GLU A 39 17.61 -12.06 0.43
CA GLU A 39 17.07 -13.14 -0.39
C GLU A 39 15.53 -13.15 -0.43
N GLU A 40 14.89 -12.62 0.61
CA GLU A 40 13.45 -12.60 0.73
C GLU A 40 12.81 -11.27 0.34
N LYS A 41 13.62 -10.27 0.00
CA LYS A 41 13.10 -8.96 -0.36
C LYS A 41 12.37 -8.98 -1.68
N LEU A 42 11.16 -8.44 -1.68
CA LEU A 42 10.32 -8.36 -2.87
C LEU A 42 10.85 -7.34 -3.88
N PHE A 43 11.32 -6.21 -3.40
CA PHE A 43 11.78 -5.12 -4.25
C PHE A 43 13.29 -5.10 -4.43
N LYS A 44 14.01 -5.96 -3.73
CA LYS A 44 15.46 -6.01 -3.73
C LYS A 44 16.10 -4.66 -3.41
N ALA A 45 15.43 -3.89 -2.56
CA ALA A 45 15.87 -2.58 -2.11
C ALA A 45 15.42 -2.41 -0.67
N ASP A 46 16.16 -1.64 0.11
CA ASP A 46 15.80 -1.39 1.50
C ASP A 46 14.55 -0.55 1.63
N GLU A 47 14.35 0.35 0.68
CA GLU A 47 13.22 1.26 0.70
C GLU A 47 12.80 1.60 -0.73
N VAL A 48 11.50 1.57 -0.98
CA VAL A 48 10.91 1.96 -2.27
C VAL A 48 9.82 2.98 -2.01
N SER A 49 9.89 4.11 -2.70
CA SER A 49 8.88 5.16 -2.58
C SER A 49 8.23 5.40 -3.94
N ILE A 50 6.90 5.53 -3.94
CA ILE A 50 6.15 5.89 -5.13
C ILE A 50 5.25 7.07 -4.82
N TYR A 51 5.03 7.91 -5.81
CA TYR A 51 4.20 9.11 -5.68
C TYR A 51 2.97 8.96 -6.56
N LEU A 52 1.81 9.25 -5.98
CA LEU A 52 0.53 9.05 -6.66
C LEU A 52 -0.30 10.32 -6.64
N THR A 53 -1.11 10.50 -7.70
CA THR A 53 -2.13 11.55 -7.71
C THR A 53 -3.31 11.13 -6.84
N PRO A 54 -4.13 12.10 -6.38
CA PRO A 54 -5.34 11.77 -5.62
C PRO A 54 -6.29 10.85 -6.39
N GLU A 55 -6.38 11.00 -7.70
CA GLU A 55 -7.23 10.16 -8.54
C GLU A 55 -6.74 8.71 -8.57
N GLN A 56 -5.43 8.53 -8.65
CA GLN A 56 -4.83 7.20 -8.62
C GLN A 56 -5.06 6.51 -7.28
N VAL A 57 -4.94 7.27 -6.20
CA VAL A 57 -5.21 6.74 -4.85
C VAL A 57 -6.67 6.34 -4.73
N ALA A 58 -7.59 7.17 -5.24
CA ALA A 58 -9.01 6.85 -5.22
C ALA A 58 -9.32 5.56 -5.97
N LEU A 59 -8.66 5.35 -7.12
CA LEU A 59 -8.81 4.12 -7.89
C LEU A 59 -8.29 2.90 -7.11
N MET A 60 -7.18 3.06 -6.42
CA MET A 60 -6.64 1.98 -5.59
C MET A 60 -7.58 1.61 -4.46
N ILE A 61 -8.15 2.61 -3.80
CA ILE A 61 -9.12 2.37 -2.74
C ILE A 61 -10.33 1.60 -3.27
N LEU A 62 -10.84 2.01 -4.43
CA LEU A 62 -11.97 1.35 -5.07
C LEU A 62 -11.68 -0.11 -5.38
N GLU A 63 -10.53 -0.38 -6.00
CA GLU A 63 -10.16 -1.75 -6.38
C GLU A 63 -9.88 -2.62 -5.16
N LEU A 64 -9.24 -2.06 -4.13
CA LEU A 64 -9.00 -2.79 -2.89
C LEU A 64 -10.31 -3.14 -2.20
N ASN A 65 -11.27 -2.21 -2.18
CA ASN A 65 -12.59 -2.46 -1.60
C ASN A 65 -13.34 -3.55 -2.36
N ARG A 66 -13.28 -3.54 -3.69
CA ARG A 66 -13.90 -4.57 -4.52
C ARG A 66 -13.31 -5.96 -4.24
N SER A 67 -11.99 -6.02 -4.13
CA SER A 67 -11.29 -7.26 -3.85
C SER A 67 -11.64 -7.78 -2.46
N LEU A 68 -11.73 -6.90 -1.49
CA LEU A 68 -12.08 -7.25 -0.13
C LEU A 68 -13.51 -7.78 -0.05
N ASP A 69 -14.45 -7.13 -0.77
CA ASP A 69 -15.83 -7.58 -0.83
C ASP A 69 -15.93 -8.96 -1.47
N ALA A 70 -15.22 -9.18 -2.55
CA ALA A 70 -15.19 -10.46 -3.24
C ALA A 70 -14.65 -11.57 -2.31
N TYR A 71 -13.59 -11.26 -1.58
CA TYR A 71 -13.02 -12.21 -0.63
C TYR A 71 -14.01 -12.55 0.48
N ARG A 72 -14.69 -11.56 1.01
CA ARG A 72 -15.67 -11.76 2.09
C ARG A 72 -16.85 -12.59 1.64
N ARG A 73 -17.34 -12.38 0.41
CA ARG A 73 -18.42 -13.18 -0.15
C ARG A 73 -18.03 -14.64 -0.32
N ASP A 74 -16.85 -14.85 -0.88
CA ASP A 74 -16.32 -16.20 -1.10
C ASP A 74 -16.12 -16.93 0.23
N SER A 75 -15.57 -16.21 1.23
CA SER A 75 -15.36 -16.77 2.55
C SER A 75 -16.67 -17.17 3.24
N ARG A 76 -17.74 -16.40 3.03
CA ARG A 76 -19.06 -16.73 3.56
C ARG A 76 -19.62 -17.98 2.92
N MET A 77 -19.39 -18.14 1.62
CA MET A 77 -19.91 -19.31 0.90
C MET A 77 -19.19 -20.60 1.30
N THR A 78 -17.91 -20.49 1.66
CA THR A 78 -17.14 -21.65 2.06
C THR A 78 -17.36 -22.06 3.52
N ASN A 79 -17.88 -21.16 4.34
CA ASN A 79 -18.13 -21.42 5.76
C ASN A 79 -19.56 -21.81 6.09
N SER A 80 -20.36 -22.01 5.10
CA SER A 80 -21.78 -22.39 5.29
C SER A 80 -22.00 -23.88 5.53
#